data_b2e1fa565d40cc2c71a19dbe3a975fc3
#
_entry.id   b2e1fa565d40cc2c71a19dbe3a975fc3
#
_cell.length_a   1.000
_cell.length_b   1.000
_cell.length_c   1.000
_cell.angle_alpha   90.00
_cell.angle_beta   90.00
_cell.angle_gamma   90.00
#
_symmetry.space_group_name_H-M   'P 1'
#
loop_
_entity.id
_entity.type
_entity.pdbx_description
1 polymer ?
#
loop_
_entity_poly.entity_id
_entity_poly.type
_entity_poly.pdbx_seq_one_letter_code
_entity_poly.pdbx_strand_id
1 'polypeptide(L)'
;MVLGTAQFGMDYGIANINGKPKKKEVFDILDLAWEKGIRQFDTAPCYGSEALLGEFITANGIQDEAIVLTKIPSLYGVSDFQTDIITNLESSLKNLGCPIDVLFFHNPVDSGLLLSDLQFFETLLNDYPVSTLGVSVYETKEVESLAGCLFELAFQFPLNVLDRRFEQVSMPKSKRYARSIFLQGLLSTQNTLRPDAPEELFNLQNEYHNRLTDHHLDPIGYAVSFVTRNNFVDYFLVGVDTEKQLQDILGLELYDQNDIAFLDTIQLSADEKLFDPRKWN
;
A
#
# COMPACT_ATOMS: atom_id res chain seq x y z
N MET A 1 -1.26 9.64 -5.94
CA MET A 1 -1.73 8.23 -5.88
C MET A 1 -0.61 7.31 -6.34
N VAL A 2 -0.46 6.16 -5.69
CA VAL A 2 0.48 5.07 -6.02
C VAL A 2 -0.34 3.86 -6.47
N LEU A 3 0.02 3.21 -7.57
CA LEU A 3 -0.61 1.96 -7.99
C LEU A 3 0.05 0.78 -7.27
N GLY A 4 -0.71 0.08 -6.42
CA GLY A 4 -0.29 -1.16 -5.78
C GLY A 4 -0.38 -2.33 -6.76
N THR A 5 0.61 -3.19 -6.78
CA THR A 5 0.72 -4.29 -7.74
C THR A 5 0.55 -5.69 -7.13
N ALA A 6 0.12 -5.80 -5.88
CA ALA A 6 -0.06 -7.09 -5.20
C ALA A 6 -1.02 -8.00 -6.00
N GLN A 7 -2.12 -7.46 -6.51
CA GLN A 7 -3.11 -8.19 -7.32
C GLN A 7 -2.53 -8.74 -8.62
N PHE A 8 -1.48 -8.12 -9.17
CA PHE A 8 -0.88 -8.57 -10.44
C PHE A 8 -0.10 -9.87 -10.31
N GLY A 9 0.34 -10.21 -9.10
CA GLY A 9 1.16 -11.38 -8.85
C GLY A 9 0.50 -12.49 -8.02
N MET A 10 -0.57 -12.18 -7.26
CA MET A 10 -1.21 -13.10 -6.33
C MET A 10 -2.71 -12.84 -6.20
N ASP A 11 -3.46 -13.82 -5.72
CA ASP A 11 -4.87 -13.67 -5.36
C ASP A 11 -4.97 -12.83 -4.08
N TYR A 12 -5.11 -11.52 -4.24
CA TYR A 12 -5.09 -10.58 -3.14
C TYR A 12 -6.43 -9.89 -2.93
N GLY A 13 -6.83 -9.77 -1.67
CA GLY A 13 -8.04 -9.06 -1.25
C GLY A 13 -9.23 -9.97 -0.96
N ILE A 14 -9.96 -9.65 0.11
CA ILE A 14 -11.13 -10.42 0.57
C ILE A 14 -12.33 -10.26 -0.37
N ALA A 15 -12.34 -9.19 -1.18
CA ALA A 15 -13.34 -8.93 -2.20
C ALA A 15 -12.92 -9.41 -3.61
N ASN A 16 -11.71 -9.93 -3.78
CA ASN A 16 -11.27 -10.49 -5.06
C ASN A 16 -11.86 -11.90 -5.25
N ILE A 17 -12.84 -12.03 -6.13
CA ILE A 17 -13.49 -13.29 -6.51
C ILE A 17 -13.01 -13.82 -7.86
N ASN A 18 -12.23 -13.05 -8.62
CA ASN A 18 -11.79 -13.39 -9.98
C ASN A 18 -10.37 -13.96 -10.01
N GLY A 19 -9.65 -13.88 -8.89
CA GLY A 19 -8.25 -14.29 -8.79
C GLY A 19 -7.28 -13.32 -9.47
N LYS A 20 -6.08 -13.81 -9.77
CA LYS A 20 -5.00 -13.02 -10.39
C LYS A 20 -5.32 -12.67 -11.85
N PRO A 21 -5.21 -11.39 -12.28
CA PRO A 21 -5.39 -10.98 -13.66
C PRO A 21 -4.32 -11.57 -14.57
N LYS A 22 -4.67 -11.78 -15.85
CA LYS A 22 -3.72 -12.24 -16.86
C LYS A 22 -2.74 -11.12 -17.24
N LYS A 23 -1.57 -11.49 -17.75
CA LYS A 23 -0.53 -10.53 -18.16
C LYS A 23 -1.08 -9.40 -19.04
N LYS A 24 -1.93 -9.70 -20.03
CA LYS A 24 -2.52 -8.66 -20.88
C LYS A 24 -3.35 -7.67 -20.08
N GLU A 25 -4.18 -8.15 -19.17
CA GLU A 25 -5.03 -7.32 -18.30
C GLU A 25 -4.19 -6.43 -17.36
N VAL A 26 -3.07 -6.97 -16.86
CA VAL A 26 -2.09 -6.19 -16.07
C VAL A 26 -1.50 -5.06 -16.91
N PHE A 27 -1.12 -5.33 -18.16
CA PHE A 27 -0.56 -4.31 -19.05
C PHE A 27 -1.60 -3.26 -19.43
N ASP A 28 -2.85 -3.65 -19.70
CA ASP A 28 -3.95 -2.70 -19.96
C ASP A 28 -4.14 -1.75 -18.75
N ILE A 29 -4.04 -2.27 -17.50
CA ILE A 29 -4.11 -1.44 -16.28
C ILE A 29 -2.90 -0.49 -16.17
N LEU A 30 -1.69 -0.99 -16.44
CA LEU A 30 -0.46 -0.20 -16.34
C LEU A 30 -0.41 0.90 -17.41
N ASP A 31 -0.83 0.59 -18.64
CA ASP A 31 -0.94 1.56 -19.75
C ASP A 31 -1.91 2.69 -19.36
N LEU A 32 -3.12 2.33 -18.89
CA LEU A 32 -4.09 3.32 -18.43
C LEU A 32 -3.53 4.17 -17.28
N ALA A 33 -2.89 3.54 -16.28
CA ALA A 33 -2.30 4.25 -15.16
C ALA A 33 -1.26 5.29 -15.64
N TRP A 34 -0.39 4.87 -16.55
CA TRP A 34 0.64 5.74 -17.12
C TRP A 34 0.06 6.90 -17.92
N GLU A 35 -0.93 6.63 -18.79
CA GLU A 35 -1.65 7.63 -19.57
C GLU A 35 -2.36 8.67 -18.69
N LYS A 36 -2.88 8.24 -17.54
CA LYS A 36 -3.55 9.11 -16.56
C LYS A 36 -2.59 9.81 -15.59
N GLY A 37 -1.27 9.72 -15.82
CA GLY A 37 -0.27 10.44 -15.05
C GLY A 37 0.15 9.78 -13.75
N ILE A 38 -0.22 8.52 -13.50
CA ILE A 38 0.32 7.76 -12.37
C ILE A 38 1.77 7.39 -12.72
N ARG A 39 2.68 7.74 -11.83
CA ARG A 39 4.12 7.51 -11.99
C ARG A 39 4.71 6.62 -10.91
N GLN A 40 3.96 6.38 -9.83
CA GLN A 40 4.42 5.63 -8.67
C GLN A 40 3.78 4.25 -8.62
N PHE A 41 4.61 3.21 -8.44
CA PHE A 41 4.22 1.81 -8.41
C PHE A 41 4.77 1.15 -7.14
N ASP A 42 3.90 0.52 -6.34
CA ASP A 42 4.29 -0.25 -5.15
C ASP A 42 4.24 -1.74 -5.45
N THR A 43 5.36 -2.42 -5.22
CA THR A 43 5.52 -3.86 -5.40
C THR A 43 6.24 -4.50 -4.22
N ALA A 44 6.49 -5.80 -4.29
CA ALA A 44 7.36 -6.56 -3.40
C ALA A 44 7.75 -7.90 -4.03
N PRO A 45 8.90 -8.49 -3.68
CA PRO A 45 9.29 -9.82 -4.18
C PRO A 45 8.23 -10.88 -3.92
N CYS A 46 7.61 -10.90 -2.73
CA CYS A 46 6.58 -11.87 -2.37
C CYS A 46 5.25 -11.71 -3.13
N TYR A 47 5.01 -10.58 -3.81
CA TYR A 47 3.83 -10.41 -4.65
C TYR A 47 3.95 -11.15 -5.99
N GLY A 48 5.18 -11.37 -6.48
CA GLY A 48 5.43 -11.97 -7.79
C GLY A 48 5.10 -11.04 -8.97
N SER A 49 4.96 -9.74 -8.73
CA SER A 49 4.62 -8.73 -9.74
C SER A 49 5.82 -7.92 -10.25
N GLU A 50 6.99 -7.98 -9.60
CA GLU A 50 8.16 -7.18 -9.97
C GLU A 50 8.57 -7.39 -11.45
N ALA A 51 8.65 -8.65 -11.90
CA ALA A 51 9.05 -8.94 -13.28
C ALA A 51 8.05 -8.42 -14.32
N LEU A 52 6.73 -8.46 -14.01
CA LEU A 52 5.69 -7.90 -14.89
C LEU A 52 5.79 -6.37 -14.98
N LEU A 53 6.01 -5.72 -13.83
CA LEU A 53 6.20 -4.28 -13.75
C LEU A 53 7.47 -3.86 -14.50
N GLY A 54 8.59 -4.57 -14.29
CA GLY A 54 9.85 -4.28 -14.96
C GLY A 54 9.79 -4.49 -16.48
N GLU A 55 9.07 -5.51 -16.94
CA GLU A 55 8.82 -5.72 -18.37
C GLU A 55 8.04 -4.53 -18.96
N PHE A 56 7.00 -4.07 -18.28
CA PHE A 56 6.22 -2.89 -18.68
C PHE A 56 7.10 -1.63 -18.75
N ILE A 57 7.86 -1.35 -17.69
CA ILE A 57 8.77 -0.20 -17.60
C ILE A 57 9.79 -0.22 -18.74
N THR A 58 10.40 -1.38 -18.98
CA THR A 58 11.43 -1.54 -20.01
C THR A 58 10.84 -1.43 -21.42
N ALA A 59 9.69 -2.06 -21.66
CA ALA A 59 9.04 -2.04 -22.98
C ALA A 59 8.60 -0.63 -23.40
N ASN A 60 8.26 0.22 -22.43
CA ASN A 60 7.84 1.60 -22.67
C ASN A 60 9.00 2.62 -22.59
N GLY A 61 10.22 2.20 -22.20
CA GLY A 61 11.39 3.07 -22.09
C GLY A 61 11.27 4.15 -21.00
N ILE A 62 10.58 3.83 -19.90
CA ILE A 62 10.22 4.79 -18.83
C ILE A 62 11.02 4.57 -17.53
N GLN A 63 12.20 3.95 -17.60
CA GLN A 63 13.01 3.61 -16.43
C GLN A 63 13.39 4.81 -15.56
N ASP A 64 13.60 5.97 -16.20
CA ASP A 64 14.01 7.21 -15.53
C ASP A 64 12.82 8.05 -15.03
N GLU A 65 11.59 7.67 -15.39
CA GLU A 65 10.38 8.40 -15.02
C GLU A 65 9.48 7.64 -14.03
N ALA A 66 9.56 6.30 -14.06
CA ALA A 66 8.80 5.45 -13.14
C ALA A 66 9.41 5.50 -11.74
N ILE A 67 8.59 5.81 -10.76
CA ILE A 67 8.96 5.83 -9.33
C ILE A 67 8.55 4.49 -8.74
N VAL A 68 9.54 3.68 -8.37
CA VAL A 68 9.29 2.30 -7.92
C VAL A 68 9.57 2.14 -6.44
N LEU A 69 8.57 1.59 -5.74
CA LEU A 69 8.63 1.23 -4.35
C LEU A 69 8.62 -0.30 -4.25
N THR A 70 9.63 -0.90 -3.61
CA THR A 70 9.65 -2.35 -3.33
C THR A 70 10.06 -2.62 -1.90
N LYS A 71 10.19 -3.91 -1.54
CA LYS A 71 10.33 -4.28 -0.14
C LYS A 71 11.42 -5.35 0.06
N ILE A 72 12.15 -5.23 1.16
CA ILE A 72 13.00 -6.31 1.68
C ILE A 72 12.05 -7.36 2.28
N PRO A 73 12.11 -8.64 1.88
CA PRO A 73 11.36 -9.72 2.50
C PRO A 73 11.68 -9.86 4.01
N SER A 74 10.83 -10.59 4.75
CA SER A 74 11.10 -10.85 6.16
C SER A 74 12.43 -11.59 6.35
N LEU A 75 13.21 -11.11 7.30
CA LEU A 75 14.51 -11.70 7.69
C LEU A 75 14.37 -12.73 8.82
N TYR A 76 13.15 -13.15 9.13
CA TYR A 76 12.91 -14.15 10.16
C TYR A 76 13.63 -15.47 9.84
N GLY A 77 14.50 -15.92 10.77
CA GLY A 77 15.30 -17.13 10.60
C GLY A 77 16.54 -16.97 9.71
N VAL A 78 16.83 -15.77 9.23
CA VAL A 78 18.05 -15.47 8.45
C VAL A 78 19.23 -15.28 9.39
N SER A 79 20.34 -15.98 9.11
CA SER A 79 21.57 -15.91 9.93
C SER A 79 22.52 -14.78 9.49
N ASP A 80 22.52 -14.44 8.20
CA ASP A 80 23.33 -13.36 7.61
C ASP A 80 22.41 -12.40 6.86
N PHE A 81 21.88 -11.43 7.60
CA PHE A 81 20.91 -10.48 7.06
C PHE A 81 21.52 -9.56 6.00
N GLN A 82 22.81 -9.22 6.09
CA GLN A 82 23.46 -8.34 5.10
C GLN A 82 23.49 -9.02 3.73
N THR A 83 24.00 -10.26 3.68
CA THR A 83 24.00 -11.04 2.43
C THR A 83 22.59 -11.26 1.88
N ASP A 84 21.61 -11.54 2.75
CA ASP A 84 20.23 -11.77 2.32
C ASP A 84 19.58 -10.50 1.76
N ILE A 85 19.74 -9.36 2.43
CA ILE A 85 19.25 -8.06 1.93
C ILE A 85 19.85 -7.75 0.56
N ILE A 86 21.16 -7.87 0.40
CA ILE A 86 21.82 -7.58 -0.88
C ILE A 86 21.33 -8.53 -1.97
N THR A 87 21.25 -9.82 -1.71
CA THR A 87 20.77 -10.82 -2.67
C THR A 87 19.34 -10.51 -3.15
N ASN A 88 18.46 -10.18 -2.22
CA ASN A 88 17.08 -9.80 -2.54
C ASN A 88 17.01 -8.48 -3.31
N LEU A 89 17.79 -7.47 -2.91
CA LEU A 89 17.88 -6.19 -3.59
C LEU A 89 18.36 -6.34 -5.05
N GLU A 90 19.44 -7.09 -5.28
CA GLU A 90 19.96 -7.37 -6.62
C GLU A 90 18.94 -8.11 -7.49
N SER A 91 18.20 -9.06 -6.90
CA SER A 91 17.10 -9.75 -7.59
C SER A 91 15.98 -8.78 -7.97
N SER A 92 15.56 -7.89 -7.05
CA SER A 92 14.54 -6.87 -7.32
C SER A 92 14.98 -5.89 -8.40
N LEU A 93 16.21 -5.37 -8.33
CA LEU A 93 16.77 -4.48 -9.37
C LEU A 93 16.82 -5.15 -10.75
N LYS A 94 17.18 -6.44 -10.80
CA LYS A 94 17.15 -7.23 -12.03
C LYS A 94 15.75 -7.41 -12.58
N ASN A 95 14.77 -7.71 -11.72
CA ASN A 95 13.38 -7.92 -12.12
C ASN A 95 12.73 -6.62 -12.62
N LEU A 96 13.00 -5.51 -11.93
CA LEU A 96 12.40 -4.20 -12.21
C LEU A 96 13.08 -3.47 -13.38
N GLY A 97 14.39 -3.66 -13.58
CA GLY A 97 15.16 -3.02 -14.66
C GLY A 97 15.28 -1.50 -14.54
N CYS A 98 15.05 -0.95 -13.35
CA CYS A 98 15.12 0.49 -13.05
C CYS A 98 15.60 0.73 -11.60
N PRO A 99 15.98 1.97 -11.23
CA PRO A 99 16.26 2.35 -9.84
C PRO A 99 15.05 2.11 -8.92
N ILE A 100 15.33 1.99 -7.63
CA ILE A 100 14.31 1.85 -6.57
C ILE A 100 14.25 3.16 -5.79
N ASP A 101 13.09 3.82 -5.79
CA ASP A 101 12.92 5.09 -5.07
C ASP A 101 12.74 4.90 -3.58
N VAL A 102 12.01 3.83 -3.18
CA VAL A 102 11.88 3.48 -1.78
C VAL A 102 12.01 1.97 -1.59
N LEU A 103 12.95 1.58 -0.76
CA LEU A 103 13.15 0.20 -0.32
C LEU A 103 12.62 0.04 1.10
N PHE A 104 11.44 -0.55 1.23
CA PHE A 104 10.81 -0.76 2.53
C PHE A 104 11.25 -2.05 3.21
N PHE A 105 11.38 -2.05 4.53
CA PHE A 105 11.26 -3.29 5.29
C PHE A 105 9.81 -3.76 5.27
N HIS A 106 9.56 -4.94 4.73
CA HIS A 106 8.21 -5.51 4.67
C HIS A 106 7.71 -5.94 6.04
N ASN A 107 8.61 -6.51 6.85
CA ASN A 107 8.34 -6.85 8.24
C ASN A 107 8.93 -5.73 9.14
N PRO A 108 8.10 -5.01 9.89
CA PRO A 108 8.58 -3.90 10.72
C PRO A 108 9.53 -4.31 11.83
N VAL A 109 9.51 -5.58 12.28
CA VAL A 109 10.43 -6.08 13.30
C VAL A 109 11.88 -5.99 12.80
N ASP A 110 12.12 -6.23 11.52
CA ASP A 110 13.46 -6.23 10.94
C ASP A 110 14.05 -4.82 10.82
N SER A 111 13.21 -3.77 10.90
CA SER A 111 13.65 -2.36 10.79
C SER A 111 14.56 -1.90 11.93
N GLY A 112 14.60 -2.63 13.05
CA GLY A 112 15.57 -2.39 14.14
C GLY A 112 17.03 -2.42 13.66
N LEU A 113 17.32 -3.08 12.54
CA LEU A 113 18.63 -3.13 11.90
C LEU A 113 19.10 -1.72 11.46
N LEU A 114 18.18 -0.81 11.12
CA LEU A 114 18.50 0.59 10.79
C LEU A 114 19.16 1.35 11.94
N LEU A 115 18.94 0.89 13.18
CA LEU A 115 19.55 1.47 14.38
C LEU A 115 20.82 0.74 14.78
N SER A 116 20.93 -0.55 14.49
CA SER A 116 22.04 -1.40 14.96
C SER A 116 23.19 -1.51 13.96
N ASP A 117 22.96 -1.28 12.67
CA ASP A 117 24.00 -1.39 11.62
C ASP A 117 23.91 -0.24 10.59
N LEU A 118 24.07 0.97 11.10
CA LEU A 118 24.03 2.20 10.30
C LEU A 118 24.99 2.16 9.10
N GLN A 119 26.22 1.67 9.34
CA GLN A 119 27.26 1.64 8.29
C GLN A 119 26.89 0.76 7.10
N PHE A 120 26.22 -0.38 7.34
CA PHE A 120 25.74 -1.24 6.27
C PHE A 120 24.72 -0.51 5.38
N PHE A 121 23.75 0.18 5.97
CA PHE A 121 22.71 0.88 5.21
C PHE A 121 23.24 2.14 4.50
N GLU A 122 24.21 2.84 5.08
CA GLU A 122 24.93 3.92 4.38
C GLU A 122 25.66 3.39 3.14
N THR A 123 26.35 2.25 3.28
CA THR A 123 27.02 1.59 2.15
C THR A 123 26.01 1.14 1.09
N LEU A 124 24.90 0.52 1.49
CA LEU A 124 23.84 0.09 0.58
C LEU A 124 23.30 1.26 -0.26
N LEU A 125 23.00 2.40 0.37
CA LEU A 125 22.49 3.58 -0.33
C LEU A 125 23.54 4.22 -1.25
N ASN A 126 24.83 4.07 -0.96
CA ASN A 126 25.90 4.58 -1.82
C ASN A 126 26.18 3.66 -3.02
N ASP A 127 26.09 2.34 -2.84
CA ASP A 127 26.54 1.36 -3.82
C ASP A 127 25.42 0.89 -4.76
N TYR A 128 24.15 1.02 -4.34
CA TYR A 128 22.99 0.59 -5.11
C TYR A 128 22.08 1.76 -5.48
N PRO A 129 21.35 1.69 -6.60
CA PRO A 129 20.41 2.72 -7.03
C PRO A 129 19.11 2.67 -6.22
N VAL A 130 19.23 2.96 -4.93
CA VAL A 130 18.14 3.08 -3.94
C VAL A 130 18.14 4.48 -3.37
N SER A 131 17.03 5.21 -3.47
CA SER A 131 16.98 6.60 -3.05
C SER A 131 16.65 6.78 -1.57
N THR A 132 15.76 5.94 -1.02
CA THR A 132 15.23 6.11 0.34
C THR A 132 14.95 4.75 0.97
N LEU A 133 15.25 4.60 2.25
CA LEU A 133 14.82 3.45 3.05
C LEU A 133 13.44 3.73 3.67
N GLY A 134 12.68 2.68 3.91
CA GLY A 134 11.37 2.83 4.52
C GLY A 134 10.96 1.61 5.35
N VAL A 135 9.81 1.73 6.02
CA VAL A 135 9.24 0.64 6.83
C VAL A 135 7.74 0.53 6.59
N SER A 136 7.28 -0.68 6.28
CA SER A 136 5.85 -1.00 6.22
C SER A 136 5.38 -1.38 7.62
N VAL A 137 4.68 -0.48 8.29
CA VAL A 137 4.26 -0.61 9.69
C VAL A 137 2.79 -0.97 9.81
N TYR A 138 2.43 -1.59 10.94
CA TYR A 138 1.06 -1.93 11.31
C TYR A 138 0.63 -1.32 12.64
N GLU A 139 1.60 -1.05 13.52
CA GLU A 139 1.36 -0.51 14.85
C GLU A 139 2.14 0.81 15.04
N THR A 140 1.58 1.75 15.76
CA THR A 140 2.21 3.07 15.99
C THR A 140 3.54 2.97 16.71
N LYS A 141 3.67 2.00 17.64
CA LYS A 141 4.91 1.73 18.36
C LYS A 141 6.09 1.35 17.46
N GLU A 142 5.82 0.82 16.26
CA GLU A 142 6.86 0.47 15.28
C GLU A 142 7.52 1.73 14.70
N VAL A 143 6.76 2.82 14.51
CA VAL A 143 7.30 4.13 14.16
C VAL A 143 8.07 4.73 15.33
N GLU A 144 7.49 4.69 16.53
CA GLU A 144 8.11 5.22 17.74
C GLU A 144 9.46 4.57 18.06
N SER A 145 9.59 3.26 17.79
CA SER A 145 10.84 2.52 17.97
C SER A 145 11.99 3.01 17.08
N LEU A 146 11.69 3.74 16.00
CA LEU A 146 12.66 4.29 15.04
C LEU A 146 12.94 5.78 15.27
N ALA A 147 12.47 6.37 16.36
CA ALA A 147 12.68 7.80 16.67
C ALA A 147 14.17 8.21 16.71
N GLY A 148 15.09 7.27 16.99
CA GLY A 148 16.53 7.47 16.97
C GLY A 148 17.23 7.22 15.64
N CYS A 149 16.49 6.85 14.59
CA CYS A 149 17.05 6.56 13.27
C CYS A 149 17.60 7.83 12.64
N LEU A 150 18.80 7.74 12.07
CA LEU A 150 19.48 8.86 11.43
C LEU A 150 19.08 9.05 9.95
N PHE A 151 18.47 8.05 9.35
CA PHE A 151 17.94 8.16 7.98
C PHE A 151 16.61 8.92 7.94
N GLU A 152 16.38 9.65 6.87
CA GLU A 152 15.04 10.11 6.51
C GLU A 152 14.27 8.91 5.96
N LEU A 153 13.30 8.41 6.73
CA LEU A 153 12.56 7.20 6.37
C LEU A 153 11.25 7.51 5.64
N ALA A 154 10.85 6.60 4.77
CA ALA A 154 9.48 6.51 4.31
C ALA A 154 8.70 5.54 5.20
N PHE A 155 7.45 5.88 5.54
CA PHE A 155 6.56 4.96 6.26
C PHE A 155 5.35 4.61 5.40
N GLN A 156 5.08 3.31 5.30
CA GLN A 156 3.87 2.78 4.67
C GLN A 156 2.99 2.14 5.75
N PHE A 157 1.78 2.66 5.96
CA PHE A 157 0.91 2.29 7.08
C PHE A 157 -0.56 2.18 6.65
N PRO A 158 -1.38 1.39 7.37
CA PRO A 158 -2.81 1.34 7.13
C PRO A 158 -3.44 2.68 7.52
N LEU A 159 -4.25 3.23 6.61
CA LEU A 159 -5.11 4.36 6.89
C LEU A 159 -6.34 4.29 6.01
N ASN A 160 -7.50 4.32 6.62
CA ASN A 160 -8.79 4.41 5.96
C ASN A 160 -9.82 5.03 6.92
N VAL A 161 -11.04 5.17 6.47
CA VAL A 161 -12.11 5.79 7.26
C VAL A 161 -12.39 5.12 8.62
N LEU A 162 -12.01 3.85 8.79
CA LEU A 162 -12.21 3.07 10.01
C LEU A 162 -10.93 3.00 10.86
N ASP A 163 -9.75 3.02 10.23
CA ASP A 163 -8.45 2.90 10.90
C ASP A 163 -7.65 4.19 10.75
N ARG A 164 -7.67 5.01 11.77
CA ARG A 164 -7.03 6.33 11.81
C ARG A 164 -5.90 6.43 12.85
N ARG A 165 -5.42 5.28 13.35
CA ARG A 165 -4.43 5.21 14.45
C ARG A 165 -3.18 6.02 14.19
N PHE A 166 -2.74 6.10 12.94
CA PHE A 166 -1.49 6.78 12.58
C PHE A 166 -1.60 8.30 12.51
N GLU A 167 -2.80 8.89 12.42
CA GLU A 167 -2.96 10.35 12.31
C GLU A 167 -2.37 11.14 13.49
N GLN A 168 -2.18 10.49 14.63
CA GLN A 168 -1.64 11.13 15.85
C GLN A 168 -0.14 10.83 16.05
N VAL A 169 0.48 10.05 15.15
CA VAL A 169 1.88 9.64 15.28
C VAL A 169 2.80 10.70 14.69
N SER A 170 3.81 11.11 15.43
CA SER A 170 4.81 12.04 14.93
C SER A 170 5.76 11.33 13.95
N MET A 171 5.77 11.75 12.69
CA MET A 171 6.67 11.26 11.62
C MET A 171 7.38 12.46 10.98
N PRO A 172 8.30 13.14 11.70
CA PRO A 172 8.98 14.30 11.15
C PRO A 172 9.91 13.91 9.98
N LYS A 173 9.94 14.76 8.95
CA LYS A 173 10.80 14.58 7.76
C LYS A 173 10.63 13.24 7.04
N SER A 174 9.45 12.63 7.09
CA SER A 174 9.18 11.33 6.48
C SER A 174 8.23 11.47 5.30
N LYS A 175 8.40 10.61 4.29
CA LYS A 175 7.36 10.38 3.26
C LYS A 175 6.32 9.40 3.82
N ARG A 176 5.04 9.74 3.74
CA ARG A 176 3.93 9.02 4.40
C ARG A 176 3.00 8.44 3.35
N TYR A 177 3.01 7.11 3.27
CA TYR A 177 2.24 6.32 2.33
C TYR A 177 1.10 5.60 3.02
N ALA A 178 -0.14 6.01 2.77
CA ALA A 178 -1.32 5.31 3.25
C ALA A 178 -1.62 4.09 2.38
N ARG A 179 -1.73 2.91 2.98
CA ARG A 179 -2.22 1.69 2.32
C ARG A 179 -3.54 1.23 2.94
N SER A 180 -4.13 0.19 2.35
CA SER A 180 -5.38 -0.41 2.83
C SER A 180 -6.55 0.59 2.88
N ILE A 181 -6.58 1.56 1.96
CA ILE A 181 -7.62 2.61 1.93
C ILE A 181 -9.02 2.03 1.72
N PHE A 182 -9.11 0.87 1.05
CA PHE A 182 -10.36 0.10 0.86
C PHE A 182 -10.47 -1.12 1.80
N LEU A 183 -9.55 -1.30 2.75
CA LEU A 183 -9.50 -2.43 3.67
C LEU A 183 -9.69 -3.77 2.92
N GLN A 184 -8.79 -4.05 1.96
CA GLN A 184 -8.83 -5.21 1.06
C GLN A 184 -10.14 -5.38 0.26
N GLY A 185 -10.85 -4.29 -0.03
CA GLY A 185 -12.09 -4.26 -0.79
C GLY A 185 -13.35 -4.20 0.07
N LEU A 186 -13.26 -4.37 1.39
CA LEU A 186 -14.40 -4.28 2.30
C LEU A 186 -15.12 -2.93 2.19
N LEU A 187 -14.38 -1.84 1.99
CA LEU A 187 -14.92 -0.48 1.90
C LEU A 187 -15.24 -0.04 0.45
N SER A 188 -15.07 -0.91 -0.55
CA SER A 188 -15.26 -0.54 -1.95
C SER A 188 -16.65 -0.88 -2.48
N THR A 189 -17.06 -2.13 -2.43
CA THR A 189 -18.32 -2.59 -3.02
C THR A 189 -19.10 -3.45 -2.05
N GLN A 190 -20.43 -3.30 -2.05
CA GLN A 190 -21.33 -4.08 -1.19
C GLN A 190 -21.49 -5.52 -1.72
N ASN A 191 -21.60 -6.50 -0.81
CA ASN A 191 -21.86 -7.91 -1.13
C ASN A 191 -20.82 -8.60 -2.01
N THR A 192 -19.57 -8.17 -1.96
CA THR A 192 -18.47 -8.72 -2.77
C THR A 192 -17.44 -9.50 -1.96
N LEU A 193 -17.65 -9.69 -0.67
CA LEU A 193 -16.73 -10.48 0.15
C LEU A 193 -16.79 -11.95 -0.24
N ARG A 194 -15.66 -12.62 -0.16
CA ARG A 194 -15.58 -14.07 -0.40
C ARG A 194 -16.50 -14.81 0.58
N PRO A 195 -17.10 -15.92 0.15
CA PRO A 195 -18.05 -16.68 1.00
C PRO A 195 -17.45 -17.23 2.31
N ASP A 196 -16.13 -17.39 2.36
CA ASP A 196 -15.38 -17.86 3.53
C ASP A 196 -14.92 -16.73 4.47
N ALA A 197 -15.30 -15.48 4.18
CA ALA A 197 -15.00 -14.36 5.05
C ALA A 197 -15.73 -14.46 6.39
N PRO A 198 -15.11 -14.00 7.50
CA PRO A 198 -15.79 -13.92 8.81
C PRO A 198 -17.09 -13.13 8.75
N GLU A 199 -18.13 -13.60 9.48
CA GLU A 199 -19.46 -12.96 9.52
C GLU A 199 -19.39 -11.51 9.99
N GLU A 200 -18.47 -11.20 10.89
CA GLU A 200 -18.27 -9.86 11.43
C GLU A 200 -17.87 -8.86 10.34
N LEU A 201 -17.14 -9.32 9.30
CA LEU A 201 -16.76 -8.46 8.16
C LEU A 201 -17.96 -8.17 7.26
N PHE A 202 -18.88 -9.12 7.06
CA PHE A 202 -20.13 -8.86 6.34
C PHE A 202 -21.00 -7.85 7.09
N ASN A 203 -21.07 -7.96 8.41
CA ASN A 203 -21.83 -7.03 9.24
C ASN A 203 -21.22 -5.62 9.16
N LEU A 204 -19.89 -5.50 9.27
CA LEU A 204 -19.17 -4.24 9.17
C LEU A 204 -19.35 -3.61 7.78
N GLN A 205 -19.23 -4.41 6.71
CA GLN A 205 -19.45 -3.94 5.34
C GLN A 205 -20.86 -3.39 5.17
N ASN A 206 -21.88 -4.13 5.62
CA ASN A 206 -23.27 -3.71 5.50
C ASN A 206 -23.54 -2.43 6.30
N GLU A 207 -23.01 -2.32 7.52
CA GLU A 207 -23.18 -1.11 8.33
C GLU A 207 -22.55 0.10 7.64
N TYR A 208 -21.31 -0.01 7.15
CA TYR A 208 -20.62 1.05 6.43
C TYR A 208 -21.41 1.51 5.19
N HIS A 209 -21.80 0.57 4.34
CA HIS A 209 -22.51 0.89 3.10
C HIS A 209 -23.92 1.49 3.35
N ASN A 210 -24.67 0.94 4.29
CA ASN A 210 -26.00 1.46 4.61
C ASN A 210 -25.93 2.91 5.08
N ARG A 211 -24.98 3.22 5.97
CA ARG A 211 -24.81 4.59 6.47
C ARG A 211 -24.45 5.58 5.38
N LEU A 212 -23.57 5.20 4.44
CA LEU A 212 -23.24 6.07 3.31
C LEU A 212 -24.42 6.24 2.34
N THR A 213 -25.18 5.16 2.09
CA THR A 213 -26.36 5.18 1.23
C THR A 213 -27.43 6.11 1.80
N ASP A 214 -27.68 6.11 3.12
CA ASP A 214 -28.62 6.99 3.80
C ASP A 214 -28.28 8.49 3.61
N HIS A 215 -27.01 8.78 3.30
CA HIS A 215 -26.51 10.14 3.02
C HIS A 215 -26.20 10.40 1.54
N HIS A 216 -26.56 9.48 0.64
CA HIS A 216 -26.32 9.57 -0.80
C HIS A 216 -24.83 9.66 -1.17
N LEU A 217 -23.95 9.04 -0.37
CA LEU A 217 -22.51 9.01 -0.58
C LEU A 217 -22.07 7.67 -1.20
N ASP A 218 -21.22 7.74 -2.24
CA ASP A 218 -20.60 6.56 -2.82
C ASP A 218 -19.45 6.05 -1.92
N PRO A 219 -19.42 4.76 -1.54
CA PRO A 219 -18.40 4.22 -0.64
C PRO A 219 -16.97 4.35 -1.16
N ILE A 220 -16.74 4.14 -2.46
CA ILE A 220 -15.41 4.28 -3.07
C ILE A 220 -14.99 5.74 -3.08
N GLY A 221 -15.87 6.61 -3.57
CA GLY A 221 -15.65 8.06 -3.59
C GLY A 221 -15.38 8.61 -2.20
N TYR A 222 -16.08 8.10 -1.20
CA TYR A 222 -15.89 8.49 0.19
C TYR A 222 -14.51 8.08 0.73
N ALA A 223 -14.09 6.81 0.55
CA ALA A 223 -12.80 6.30 0.99
C ALA A 223 -11.63 7.04 0.29
N VAL A 224 -11.73 7.31 -1.02
CA VAL A 224 -10.72 8.05 -1.77
C VAL A 224 -10.66 9.52 -1.33
N SER A 225 -11.81 10.16 -1.13
CA SER A 225 -11.89 11.54 -0.66
C SER A 225 -11.27 11.71 0.72
N PHE A 226 -11.52 10.76 1.62
CA PHE A 226 -10.92 10.75 2.96
C PHE A 226 -9.39 10.79 2.91
N VAL A 227 -8.74 9.89 2.15
CA VAL A 227 -7.27 9.85 2.10
C VAL A 227 -6.68 11.00 1.29
N THR A 228 -7.36 11.45 0.23
CA THR A 228 -6.87 12.55 -0.62
C THR A 228 -6.87 13.89 0.12
N ARG A 229 -7.83 14.09 1.01
CA ARG A 229 -7.95 15.34 1.81
C ARG A 229 -7.26 15.26 3.17
N ASN A 230 -6.65 14.12 3.48
CA ASN A 230 -5.96 13.94 4.75
C ASN A 230 -4.56 14.57 4.71
N ASN A 231 -4.38 15.65 5.43
CA ASN A 231 -3.10 16.40 5.49
C ASN A 231 -1.94 15.61 6.12
N PHE A 232 -2.24 14.48 6.77
CA PHE A 232 -1.22 13.60 7.32
C PHE A 232 -0.57 12.69 6.26
N VAL A 233 -1.20 12.53 5.09
CA VAL A 233 -0.77 11.61 4.03
C VAL A 233 -0.12 12.37 2.88
N ASP A 234 1.06 11.94 2.44
CA ASP A 234 1.71 12.47 1.24
C ASP A 234 1.28 11.68 -0.01
N TYR A 235 1.12 10.36 0.14
CA TYR A 235 0.75 9.42 -0.93
C TYR A 235 -0.19 8.35 -0.40
N PHE A 236 -1.08 7.85 -1.25
CA PHE A 236 -1.94 6.70 -0.92
C PHE A 236 -1.89 5.64 -2.02
N LEU A 237 -1.97 4.37 -1.60
CA LEU A 237 -1.89 3.20 -2.45
C LEU A 237 -3.29 2.73 -2.84
N VAL A 238 -3.46 2.46 -4.14
CA VAL A 238 -4.65 1.85 -4.71
C VAL A 238 -4.23 0.59 -5.45
N GLY A 239 -4.80 -0.55 -5.08
CA GLY A 239 -4.72 -1.78 -5.86
C GLY A 239 -6.03 -2.00 -6.62
N VAL A 240 -5.93 -2.51 -7.84
CA VAL A 240 -7.08 -2.84 -8.69
C VAL A 240 -6.88 -4.19 -9.38
N ASP A 241 -7.98 -4.88 -9.68
CA ASP A 241 -7.99 -6.15 -10.40
C ASP A 241 -8.30 -5.97 -11.89
N THR A 242 -8.90 -4.84 -12.25
CA THR A 242 -9.33 -4.54 -13.63
C THR A 242 -9.07 -3.09 -14.02
N GLU A 243 -8.89 -2.86 -15.34
CA GLU A 243 -8.82 -1.52 -15.93
C GLU A 243 -10.06 -0.68 -15.58
N LYS A 244 -11.24 -1.30 -15.59
CA LYS A 244 -12.50 -0.62 -15.26
C LYS A 244 -12.49 -0.07 -13.82
N GLN A 245 -12.01 -0.82 -12.84
CA GLN A 245 -11.87 -0.33 -11.47
C GLN A 245 -10.95 0.89 -11.39
N LEU A 246 -9.84 0.87 -12.14
CA LEU A 246 -8.94 2.03 -12.19
C LEU A 246 -9.62 3.25 -12.83
N GLN A 247 -10.33 3.06 -13.95
CA GLN A 247 -11.08 4.12 -14.61
C GLN A 247 -12.12 4.73 -13.68
N ASP A 248 -12.87 3.91 -12.95
CA ASP A 248 -13.89 4.36 -12.02
C ASP A 248 -13.30 5.20 -10.90
N ILE A 249 -12.18 4.75 -10.30
CA ILE A 249 -11.48 5.49 -9.24
C ILE A 249 -10.93 6.83 -9.76
N LEU A 250 -10.37 6.85 -10.95
CA LEU A 250 -9.83 8.08 -11.55
C LEU A 250 -10.90 9.07 -12.00
N GLY A 251 -12.11 8.58 -12.25
CA GLY A 251 -13.28 9.39 -12.64
C GLY A 251 -14.11 9.93 -11.48
N LEU A 252 -13.73 9.64 -10.23
CA LEU A 252 -14.50 10.06 -9.06
C LEU A 252 -14.52 11.58 -8.86
N GLU A 253 -15.68 12.12 -8.56
CA GLU A 253 -15.82 13.43 -7.94
C GLU A 253 -15.54 13.30 -6.44
N LEU A 254 -14.56 14.09 -5.96
CA LEU A 254 -14.17 14.01 -4.56
C LEU A 254 -15.13 14.83 -3.68
N TYR A 255 -15.59 14.21 -2.62
CA TYR A 255 -16.43 14.87 -1.59
C TYR A 255 -15.68 15.98 -0.87
N ASP A 256 -16.41 16.96 -0.34
CA ASP A 256 -15.81 18.05 0.42
C ASP A 256 -15.49 17.63 1.88
N GLN A 257 -14.90 18.55 2.63
CA GLN A 257 -14.46 18.27 4.00
C GLN A 257 -15.64 18.08 4.97
N ASN A 258 -16.80 18.70 4.68
CA ASN A 258 -17.98 18.57 5.55
C ASN A 258 -18.64 17.20 5.36
N ASP A 259 -18.67 16.70 4.13
CA ASP A 259 -19.17 15.36 3.82
C ASP A 259 -18.28 14.30 4.48
N ILE A 260 -16.95 14.51 4.49
CA ILE A 260 -15.99 13.58 5.12
C ILE A 260 -16.08 13.60 6.64
N ALA A 261 -16.25 14.77 7.25
CA ALA A 261 -16.40 14.94 8.69
C ALA A 261 -17.64 14.24 9.24
N PHE A 262 -18.59 13.92 8.38
CA PHE A 262 -19.78 13.17 8.77
C PHE A 262 -19.45 11.81 9.41
N LEU A 263 -18.43 11.08 8.90
CA LEU A 263 -18.01 9.80 9.51
C LEU A 263 -17.38 9.95 10.90
N ASP A 264 -16.87 11.10 11.25
CA ASP A 264 -16.40 11.35 12.63
C ASP A 264 -17.56 11.25 13.64
N THR A 265 -18.81 11.35 13.16
CA THR A 265 -20.03 11.17 13.93
C THR A 265 -20.54 9.72 13.91
N ILE A 266 -20.02 8.88 13.02
CA ILE A 266 -20.44 7.48 12.90
C ILE A 266 -19.56 6.63 13.81
N GLN A 267 -20.01 6.33 15.00
CA GLN A 267 -19.46 5.26 15.81
C GLN A 267 -19.87 3.92 15.17
N LEU A 268 -18.98 3.37 14.33
CA LEU A 268 -19.11 1.98 13.94
C LEU A 268 -18.72 1.12 15.13
N SER A 269 -19.58 0.20 15.52
CA SER A 269 -19.36 -0.70 16.66
C SER A 269 -18.40 -1.85 16.31
N ALA A 270 -17.29 -1.56 15.64
CA ALA A 270 -16.36 -2.57 15.17
C ALA A 270 -15.19 -2.77 16.15
N ASP A 271 -14.86 -4.03 16.42
CA ASP A 271 -13.63 -4.40 17.10
C ASP A 271 -12.43 -3.95 16.23
N GLU A 272 -11.44 -3.29 16.84
CA GLU A 272 -10.18 -2.88 16.14
C GLU A 272 -9.48 -4.03 15.44
N LYS A 273 -9.71 -5.28 15.84
CA LYS A 273 -9.21 -6.47 15.13
C LYS A 273 -9.71 -6.58 13.70
N LEU A 274 -10.90 -6.04 13.41
CA LEU A 274 -11.49 -6.05 12.07
C LEU A 274 -10.80 -5.07 11.11
N PHE A 275 -10.00 -4.13 11.63
CA PHE A 275 -9.22 -3.20 10.81
C PHE A 275 -7.84 -3.73 10.43
N ASP A 276 -7.44 -4.88 10.97
CA ASP A 276 -6.17 -5.52 10.68
C ASP A 276 -6.38 -6.83 9.91
N PRO A 277 -6.20 -6.84 8.57
CA PRO A 277 -6.41 -8.04 7.75
C PRO A 277 -5.58 -9.26 8.16
N ARG A 278 -4.49 -9.08 8.91
CA ARG A 278 -3.68 -10.18 9.43
C ARG A 278 -4.42 -10.99 10.50
N LYS A 279 -5.50 -10.46 11.06
CA LYS A 279 -6.30 -11.05 12.15
C LYS A 279 -7.62 -11.66 11.67
N TRP A 280 -7.86 -11.72 10.37
CA TRP A 280 -9.09 -12.24 9.76
C TRP A 280 -9.10 -13.76 9.56
N ASN A 281 -8.43 -14.52 10.37
CA ASN A 281 -8.36 -16.00 10.31
C ASN A 281 -9.36 -16.61 11.29
#